data_6dd176cfd23940f82242f8972335edf3
#
_entry.id   6dd176cfd23940f82242f8972335edf3
#
_cell.length_a   1.000
_cell.length_b   1.000
_cell.length_c   1.000
_cell.angle_alpha   90.00
_cell.angle_beta   90.00
_cell.angle_gamma   90.00
#
_symmetry.space_group_name_H-M   'P 1'
#
loop_
_entity.id
_entity.type
_entity.pdbx_description
1 polymer ?
#
loop_
_entity_poly.entity_id
_entity_poly.type
_entity_poly.pdbx_seq_one_letter_code
_entity_poly.pdbx_strand_id
1 'polypeptide(L)'
;MSATIRGDEPSTGSVAVAKVIPLTRRSERVQAQLFAKMLRREIATMKRKATNAESAWQRRCESEGYVDPPERLAVVRERIAEARRMLNSLNARFPRS
;
A
#
# COMPACT_ATOMS: atom_id res chain seq x y z
N MET A 1 -18.20 0.50 -40.65
CA MET A 1 -18.26 0.12 -40.31
C MET A 1 -18.13 0.07 -39.80
N SER A 2 -17.80 0.20 -39.86
CA SER A 2 -17.65 -0.06 -39.43
C SER A 2 -17.32 -0.09 -38.84
N ALA A 3 -17.11 -0.02 -38.78
CA ALA A 3 -16.82 -0.26 -38.27
C ALA A 3 -16.56 -0.17 -37.59
N THR A 4 -16.56 -0.12 -37.52
CA THR A 4 -16.48 -0.19 -36.91
C THR A 4 -16.31 -0.13 -36.18
N ILE A 5 -16.24 -0.14 -36.16
CA ILE A 5 -16.09 -0.29 -35.47
C ILE A 5 -16.20 -0.32 -34.74
N ARG A 6 -16.24 -0.41 -34.73
CA ARG A 6 -16.37 -0.68 -34.10
C ARG A 6 -16.16 -0.76 -33.36
N GLY A 7 -15.90 -0.43 -33.52
CA GLY A 7 -15.68 -0.74 -32.89
C GLY A 7 -15.34 -0.48 -32.35
N ASP A 8 -15.55 -0.39 -32.52
CA ASP A 8 -15.35 -0.43 -32.11
C ASP A 8 -15.02 -0.19 -31.52
N GLU A 9 -15.04 -0.15 -31.48
CA GLU A 9 -14.76 -0.23 -31.03
C GLU A 9 -14.29 -0.09 -30.39
N PRO A 10 -14.48 -0.19 -30.70
CA PRO A 10 -14.01 -0.12 -30.12
C PRO A 10 -13.51 0.03 -29.70
N SER A 11 -13.46 -0.05 -29.97
CA SER A 11 -13.02 -0.02 -29.76
C SER A 11 -12.53 0.35 -29.64
N THR A 12 -12.26 0.33 -29.79
CA THR A 12 -11.94 0.70 -29.91
C THR A 12 -11.21 0.97 -30.15
N GLY A 13 -11.01 1.16 -30.69
CA GLY A 13 -9.98 1.81 -31.44
C GLY A 13 -8.67 1.13 -31.31
N SER A 14 -7.64 1.41 -32.08
CA SER A 14 -6.57 0.44 -32.07
C SER A 14 -5.20 1.03 -32.10
N VAL A 15 -4.84 1.80 -33.13
CA VAL A 15 -3.47 2.35 -33.23
C VAL A 15 -3.21 3.32 -32.10
N ALA A 16 -4.18 4.16 -31.81
CA ALA A 16 -4.06 5.10 -30.71
C ALA A 16 -3.94 4.38 -29.38
N VAL A 17 -4.60 3.22 -29.26
CA VAL A 17 -4.50 2.42 -28.03
C VAL A 17 -3.08 1.95 -27.81
N ALA A 18 -2.40 1.54 -28.88
CA ALA A 18 -1.02 1.07 -28.77
C ALA A 18 -0.11 2.17 -28.22
N LYS A 19 -0.36 3.41 -28.62
CA LYS A 19 0.46 4.54 -28.12
C LYS A 19 0.13 4.86 -26.67
N VAL A 20 -1.13 4.69 -26.28
CA VAL A 20 -1.56 5.01 -24.93
C VAL A 20 -0.96 4.03 -23.91
N ILE A 21 -0.73 2.78 -24.29
CA ILE A 21 -0.24 1.77 -23.36
C ILE A 21 1.06 2.20 -22.67
N PRO A 22 2.11 2.71 -23.36
CA PRO A 22 3.33 3.14 -22.66
C PRO A 22 3.08 4.27 -21.68
N LEU A 23 2.21 5.22 -22.05
CA LEU A 23 1.87 6.33 -21.15
C LEU A 23 1.13 5.82 -19.92
N THR A 24 0.22 4.87 -20.13
CA THR A 24 -0.53 4.29 -19.02
C THR A 24 0.42 3.57 -18.05
N ARG A 25 1.40 2.83 -18.58
CA ARG A 25 2.37 2.16 -17.72
C ARG A 25 3.19 3.15 -16.92
N ARG A 26 3.57 4.27 -17.54
CA ARG A 26 4.31 5.31 -16.84
C ARG A 26 3.46 5.90 -15.70
N SER A 27 2.20 6.19 -16.00
CA SER A 27 1.29 6.72 -14.98
C SER A 27 1.12 5.74 -13.85
N GLU A 28 0.95 4.46 -14.17
CA GLU A 28 0.78 3.43 -13.14
C GLU A 28 2.03 3.33 -12.28
N ARG A 29 3.20 3.44 -12.90
CA ARG A 29 4.45 3.38 -12.15
C ARG A 29 4.59 4.56 -11.21
N VAL A 30 4.26 5.75 -11.68
CA VAL A 30 4.31 6.95 -10.85
C VAL A 30 3.34 6.83 -9.69
N GLN A 31 2.11 6.37 -9.97
CA GLN A 31 1.13 6.18 -8.91
C GLN A 31 1.58 5.13 -7.91
N ALA A 32 2.18 4.05 -8.39
CA ALA A 32 2.68 3.01 -7.50
C ALA A 32 3.79 3.55 -6.59
N GLN A 33 4.67 4.40 -7.13
CA GLN A 33 5.73 5.02 -6.34
C GLN A 33 5.16 5.93 -5.26
N LEU A 34 4.15 6.72 -5.62
CA LEU A 34 3.49 7.59 -4.65
C LEU A 34 2.79 6.80 -3.56
N PHE A 35 2.11 5.73 -3.96
CA PHE A 35 1.42 4.88 -3.01
C PHE A 35 2.41 4.17 -2.09
N ALA A 36 3.53 3.71 -2.64
CA ALA A 36 4.58 3.08 -1.83
C ALA A 36 5.13 4.07 -0.81
N LYS A 37 5.33 5.32 -1.21
CA LYS A 37 5.79 6.37 -0.31
C LYS A 37 4.80 6.60 0.82
N MET A 38 3.51 6.62 0.49
CA MET A 38 2.46 6.77 1.49
C MET A 38 2.47 5.60 2.47
N LEU A 39 2.60 4.38 1.94
CA LEU A 39 2.63 3.19 2.79
C LEU A 39 3.83 3.21 3.73
N ARG A 40 4.99 3.63 3.26
CA ARG A 40 6.17 3.70 4.11
C ARG A 40 5.99 4.71 5.24
N ARG A 41 5.37 5.85 4.93
CA ARG A 41 5.05 6.86 5.96
C ARG A 41 4.07 6.30 6.97
N GLU A 42 3.05 5.63 6.48
CA GLU A 42 2.03 5.06 7.34
C GLU A 42 2.62 4.00 8.27
N ILE A 43 3.48 3.16 7.72
CA ILE A 43 4.17 2.13 8.51
C ILE A 43 5.01 2.80 9.60
N ALA A 44 5.75 3.85 9.25
CA ALA A 44 6.58 4.55 10.24
C ALA A 44 5.73 5.14 11.37
N THR A 45 4.60 5.74 11.02
CA THR A 45 3.69 6.31 12.01
C THR A 45 3.13 5.22 12.91
N MET A 46 2.69 4.12 12.32
CA MET A 46 2.12 3.01 13.09
C MET A 46 3.17 2.35 13.97
N LYS A 47 4.41 2.26 13.50
CA LYS A 47 5.49 1.69 14.32
C LYS A 47 5.74 2.54 15.55
N ARG A 48 5.69 3.87 15.43
CA ARG A 48 5.84 4.73 16.59
C ARG A 48 4.70 4.53 17.57
N LYS A 49 3.47 4.42 17.06
CA LYS A 49 2.31 4.17 17.92
C LYS A 49 2.44 2.84 18.64
N ALA A 50 2.89 1.81 17.93
CA ALA A 50 3.08 0.49 18.54
C ALA A 50 4.14 0.54 19.61
N THR A 51 5.26 1.21 19.34
CA THR A 51 6.34 1.34 20.31
C THR A 51 5.87 2.06 21.57
N ASN A 52 5.12 3.16 21.40
CA ASN A 52 4.61 3.92 22.53
C ASN A 52 3.62 3.09 23.35
N ALA A 53 2.73 2.37 22.68
CA ALA A 53 1.76 1.53 23.38
C ALA A 53 2.46 0.39 24.12
N GLU A 54 3.47 -0.19 23.51
CA GLU A 54 4.22 -1.28 24.11
C GLU A 54 4.98 -0.79 25.35
N SER A 55 5.62 0.38 25.25
CA SER A 55 6.35 0.95 26.39
C SER A 55 5.40 1.26 27.55
N ALA A 56 4.23 1.81 27.24
CA ALA A 56 3.25 2.12 28.26
C ALA A 56 2.74 0.83 28.93
N TRP A 57 2.54 -0.20 28.14
CA TRP A 57 2.10 -1.49 28.67
C TRP A 57 3.17 -2.10 29.57
N GLN A 58 4.44 -2.04 29.14
CA GLN A 58 5.54 -2.56 29.95
C GLN A 58 5.63 -1.85 31.29
N ARG A 59 5.47 -0.52 31.29
CA ARG A 59 5.50 0.24 32.55
C ARG A 59 4.38 -0.17 33.49
N ARG A 60 3.19 -0.44 32.94
CA ARG A 60 2.07 -0.91 33.74
C ARG A 60 2.38 -2.28 34.35
N CYS A 61 2.97 -3.17 33.56
CA CYS A 61 3.33 -4.49 34.06
C CYS A 61 4.35 -4.40 35.18
N GLU A 62 5.29 -3.45 35.07
CA GLU A 62 6.31 -3.27 36.11
C GLU A 62 5.72 -2.77 37.41
N SER A 63 4.73 -1.87 37.34
CA SER A 63 4.17 -1.30 38.55
C SER A 63 3.00 -2.10 39.13
N GLU A 64 2.24 -2.81 38.31
CA GLU A 64 1.02 -3.51 38.74
C GLU A 64 1.12 -5.03 38.66
N GLY A 65 2.25 -5.56 38.18
CA GLY A 65 2.32 -6.97 37.82
C GLY A 65 1.75 -7.17 36.41
N TYR A 66 1.70 -8.42 35.97
CA TYR A 66 1.29 -8.68 34.61
C TYR A 66 -0.10 -8.14 34.30
N VAL A 67 -0.21 -7.43 33.22
CA VAL A 67 -1.46 -6.89 32.66
C VAL A 67 -1.52 -7.31 31.21
N ASP A 68 -2.72 -7.67 30.75
CA ASP A 68 -2.88 -8.04 29.33
C ASP A 68 -2.52 -6.86 28.43
N PRO A 69 -1.87 -7.12 27.28
CA PRO A 69 -1.54 -6.04 26.36
C PRO A 69 -2.83 -5.38 25.82
N PRO A 70 -2.77 -4.07 25.54
CA PRO A 70 -3.97 -3.41 25.02
C PRO A 70 -4.34 -3.94 23.64
N GLU A 71 -5.64 -4.03 23.41
CA GLU A 71 -6.15 -4.55 22.15
C GLU A 71 -5.67 -3.72 20.96
N ARG A 72 -5.55 -2.41 21.14
CA ARG A 72 -5.10 -1.52 20.08
C ARG A 72 -3.68 -1.86 19.60
N LEU A 73 -2.86 -2.45 20.48
CA LEU A 73 -1.51 -2.84 20.09
C LEU A 73 -1.56 -3.97 19.06
N ALA A 74 -2.42 -4.95 19.26
CA ALA A 74 -2.60 -6.02 18.30
C ALA A 74 -3.15 -5.49 16.98
N VAL A 75 -4.09 -4.55 17.05
CA VAL A 75 -4.68 -3.95 15.86
C VAL A 75 -3.63 -3.19 15.05
N VAL A 76 -2.79 -2.41 15.74
CA VAL A 76 -1.75 -1.64 15.06
C VAL A 76 -0.73 -2.57 14.40
N ARG A 77 -0.34 -3.63 15.11
CA ARG A 77 0.61 -4.60 14.56
C ARG A 77 0.04 -5.29 13.32
N GLU A 78 -1.24 -5.59 13.35
CA GLU A 78 -1.93 -6.20 12.21
C GLU A 78 -1.90 -5.25 11.01
N ARG A 79 -2.19 -3.97 11.24
CA ARG A 79 -2.17 -2.97 10.17
C ARG A 79 -0.78 -2.78 9.60
N ILE A 80 0.24 -2.83 10.44
CA ILE A 80 1.62 -2.74 9.95
C ILE A 80 1.92 -3.92 9.03
N ALA A 81 1.54 -5.12 9.46
CA ALA A 81 1.78 -6.31 8.66
C ALA A 81 1.08 -6.22 7.31
N GLU A 82 -0.15 -5.75 7.30
CA GLU A 82 -0.91 -5.61 6.07
C GLU A 82 -0.30 -4.57 5.15
N ALA A 83 0.11 -3.42 5.71
CA ALA A 83 0.74 -2.37 4.91
C ALA A 83 2.05 -2.86 4.30
N ARG A 84 2.80 -3.67 5.05
CA ARG A 84 4.04 -4.24 4.52
C ARG A 84 3.77 -5.21 3.38
N ARG A 85 2.72 -6.01 3.50
CA ARG A 85 2.35 -6.92 2.41
C ARG A 85 1.98 -6.15 1.16
N MET A 86 1.22 -5.05 1.32
CA MET A 86 0.86 -4.20 0.19
C MET A 86 2.10 -3.57 -0.43
N LEU A 87 3.02 -3.09 0.39
CA LEU A 87 4.25 -2.47 -0.10
C LEU A 87 5.09 -3.49 -0.85
N ASN A 88 5.21 -4.71 -0.32
CA ASN A 88 5.96 -5.76 -0.99
C ASN A 88 5.34 -6.13 -2.33
N SER A 89 4.01 -6.17 -2.39
CA SER A 89 3.31 -6.45 -3.65
C SER A 89 3.59 -5.36 -4.68
N LEU A 90 3.57 -4.10 -4.26
CA LEU A 90 3.87 -2.99 -5.15
C LEU A 90 5.30 -3.07 -5.66
N ASN A 91 6.24 -3.35 -4.77
CA ASN A 91 7.65 -3.44 -5.17
C ASN A 91 7.90 -4.60 -6.12
N ALA A 92 7.14 -5.69 -5.97
CA ALA A 92 7.26 -6.83 -6.88
C ALA A 92 6.73 -6.49 -8.26
N ARG A 93 5.63 -5.73 -8.33
CA ARG A 93 5.04 -5.36 -9.62
C ARG A 93 5.76 -4.20 -10.29
N PHE A 94 6.30 -3.29 -9.50
CA PHE A 94 6.98 -2.08 -10.00
C PHE A 94 8.33 -1.96 -9.29
N PRO A 95 9.30 -2.79 -9.66
CA PRO A 95 10.60 -2.76 -8.98
C PRO A 95 11.27 -1.41 -9.12
N ARG A 96 11.93 -1.00 -8.06
CA ARG A 96 12.73 0.22 -8.09
C ARG A 96 14.02 -0.10 -8.85
N SER A 97 14.34 0.76 -9.78
CA SER A 97 15.56 0.55 -10.56
C SER A 97 16.69 1.42 -10.06
#